data_5715fb8aa7f164bb9df539cc7abac5a7
#
_entry.id   5715fb8aa7f164bb9df539cc7abac5a7
#
_cell.length_a   1.000
_cell.length_b   1.000
_cell.length_c   1.000
_cell.angle_alpha   90.00
_cell.angle_beta   90.00
_cell.angle_gamma   90.00
#
_symmetry.space_group_name_H-M   'P 1'
#
loop_
_entity.id
_entity.type
_entity.pdbx_description
1 polymer ?
#
loop_
_entity_poly.entity_id
_entity_poly.type
_entity_poly.pdbx_seq_one_letter_code
_entity_poly.pdbx_strand_id
1 'polypeptide(L)'
;HQYAFQHKIPRAGNDRISETVMKNFAPVDIGIGLHWHHFDQPILPPVIETPIVPQQTNKNKIVVYLPFEDQHRVIAFLAPFKDFEFFNYAPEVVPSTHPHIHCKPLSLQGFQRDLSDCAGIICNAGFELASESLQLGKKILVKPVHAQMEQVSNAVALQTLGYGQMMHKID
;
A
#
# COMPACT_ATOMS: atom_id res chain seq x y z
N HIS A 1 13.92 -2.00 8.90
CA HIS A 1 13.40 -2.59 10.17
C HIS A 1 14.32 -2.33 11.36
N GLN A 2 15.63 -2.58 11.25
CA GLN A 2 16.60 -2.38 12.36
C GLN A 2 16.53 -0.96 12.92
N TYR A 3 16.39 0.03 12.05
CA TYR A 3 16.27 1.42 12.44
C TYR A 3 15.03 1.70 13.30
N ALA A 4 13.88 1.10 12.96
CA ALA A 4 12.62 1.28 13.69
C ALA A 4 12.67 0.79 15.14
N PHE A 5 13.55 -0.17 15.47
CA PHE A 5 13.76 -0.66 16.84
C PHE A 5 14.67 0.23 17.68
N GLN A 6 15.50 1.03 17.04
CA GLN A 6 16.44 1.94 17.70
C GLN A 6 15.84 3.33 17.94
N HIS A 7 14.77 3.69 17.22
CA HIS A 7 14.21 5.03 17.18
C HIS A 7 12.70 5.04 17.45
N LYS A 8 12.19 6.16 17.97
CA LYS A 8 10.76 6.35 18.25
C LYS A 8 10.00 6.67 16.97
N ILE A 9 9.64 5.65 16.21
CA ILE A 9 8.83 5.76 14.99
C ILE A 9 7.44 5.18 15.29
N PRO A 10 6.34 5.76 14.78
CA PRO A 10 5.01 5.19 14.91
C PRO A 10 4.97 3.76 14.40
N ARG A 11 4.51 2.85 15.23
CA ARG A 11 4.34 1.43 14.90
C ARG A 11 3.19 0.83 15.67
N ALA A 12 2.58 -0.20 15.10
CA ALA A 12 1.50 -0.91 15.76
C ALA A 12 2.01 -2.04 16.65
N GLY A 13 1.51 -2.06 17.89
CA GLY A 13 1.64 -3.20 18.79
C GLY A 13 3.04 -3.44 19.37
N ASN A 14 3.09 -4.45 20.25
CA ASN A 14 4.31 -4.99 20.85
C ASN A 14 4.35 -6.50 20.59
N ASP A 15 4.65 -6.88 19.36
CA ASP A 15 4.95 -8.28 19.06
C ASP A 15 6.43 -8.57 19.35
N ARG A 16 6.70 -8.96 20.61
CA ARG A 16 8.06 -9.24 21.08
C ARG A 16 8.76 -10.37 20.30
N ILE A 17 8.00 -11.33 19.77
CA ILE A 17 8.56 -12.45 19.02
C ILE A 17 9.01 -11.94 17.65
N SER A 18 8.15 -11.28 16.91
CA SER A 18 8.49 -10.66 15.63
C SER A 18 9.63 -9.65 15.78
N GLU A 19 9.62 -8.83 16.84
CA GLU A 19 10.72 -7.90 17.13
C GLU A 19 12.06 -8.62 17.36
N THR A 20 12.06 -9.70 18.11
CA THR A 20 13.28 -10.48 18.39
C THR A 20 13.82 -11.13 17.13
N VAL A 21 12.95 -11.72 16.32
CA VAL A 21 13.32 -12.30 15.03
C VAL A 21 13.92 -11.23 14.13
N MET A 22 13.26 -10.10 13.99
CA MET A 22 13.70 -8.99 13.13
C MET A 22 15.04 -8.39 13.58
N LYS A 23 15.27 -8.22 14.88
CA LYS A 23 16.55 -7.73 15.43
C LYS A 23 17.72 -8.64 15.10
N ASN A 24 17.49 -9.95 15.04
CA ASN A 24 18.55 -10.94 14.85
C ASN A 24 18.69 -11.44 13.41
N PHE A 25 17.67 -11.19 12.56
CA PHE A 25 17.64 -11.72 11.20
C PHE A 25 18.68 -11.07 10.28
N ALA A 26 18.88 -9.76 10.40
CA ALA A 26 19.83 -9.03 9.57
C ALA A 26 20.48 -7.90 10.40
N PRO A 27 21.42 -8.22 11.32
CA PRO A 27 22.11 -7.20 12.10
C PRO A 27 22.94 -6.30 11.18
N VAL A 28 22.97 -5.01 11.48
CA VAL A 28 23.76 -4.01 10.75
C VAL A 28 24.56 -3.16 11.73
N ASP A 29 25.77 -2.76 11.34
CA ASP A 29 26.61 -1.87 12.16
C ASP A 29 26.05 -0.44 12.15
N ILE A 30 25.54 0.01 10.99
CA ILE A 30 24.93 1.32 10.82
C ILE A 30 23.59 1.15 10.13
N GLY A 31 22.51 1.52 10.83
CA GLY A 31 21.15 1.52 10.27
C GLY A 31 20.78 2.88 9.71
N ILE A 32 20.36 2.94 8.44
CA ILE A 32 19.77 4.12 7.80
C ILE A 32 18.28 3.86 7.64
N GLY A 33 17.44 4.69 8.26
CA GLY A 33 15.98 4.60 8.15
C GLY A 33 15.46 5.25 6.89
N LEU A 34 14.47 4.60 6.26
CA LEU A 34 13.67 5.17 5.18
C LEU A 34 12.22 5.27 5.66
N HIS A 35 11.61 6.45 5.53
CA HIS A 35 10.20 6.62 5.88
C HIS A 35 9.58 7.83 5.15
N TRP A 36 8.26 7.95 5.19
CA TRP A 36 7.50 9.07 4.62
C TRP A 36 7.62 10.38 5.44
N HIS A 37 8.11 10.28 6.68
CA HIS A 37 8.34 11.42 7.58
C HIS A 37 9.58 11.16 8.42
N HIS A 38 10.31 12.21 8.79
CA HIS A 38 11.56 12.08 9.55
C HIS A 38 11.37 11.89 11.07
N PHE A 39 10.18 12.22 11.63
CA PHE A 39 9.87 12.10 13.08
C PHE A 39 10.97 12.64 13.99
N ASP A 40 11.61 13.75 13.59
CA ASP A 40 12.76 14.34 14.25
C ASP A 40 13.96 13.38 14.43
N GLN A 41 14.10 12.43 13.51
CA GLN A 41 15.16 11.43 13.45
C GLN A 41 15.92 11.56 12.10
N PRO A 42 17.18 11.06 12.02
CA PRO A 42 17.93 11.05 10.76
C PRO A 42 17.40 9.98 9.79
N ILE A 43 16.19 10.20 9.31
CA ILE A 43 15.48 9.34 8.37
C ILE A 43 15.50 9.96 6.98
N LEU A 44 15.81 9.15 5.98
CA LEU A 44 15.78 9.54 4.58
C LEU A 44 14.37 9.26 3.97
N PRO A 45 14.00 9.98 2.91
CA PRO A 45 12.80 9.68 2.17
C PRO A 45 12.88 8.30 1.49
N PRO A 46 11.73 7.70 1.10
CA PRO A 46 11.72 6.46 0.33
C PRO A 46 12.52 6.60 -0.96
N VAL A 47 13.26 5.54 -1.32
CA VAL A 47 13.92 5.43 -2.62
C VAL A 47 12.92 4.77 -3.57
N ILE A 48 12.49 5.49 -4.57
CA ILE A 48 11.51 5.02 -5.58
C ILE A 48 12.03 5.33 -6.98
N GLU A 49 11.58 4.54 -7.96
CA GLU A 49 11.85 4.86 -9.37
C GLU A 49 11.12 6.15 -9.76
N THR A 50 11.65 6.83 -10.77
CA THR A 50 10.99 8.02 -11.33
C THR A 50 9.65 7.60 -11.93
N PRO A 51 8.52 8.06 -11.40
CA PRO A 51 7.23 7.62 -11.86
C PRO A 51 6.92 8.18 -13.26
N ILE A 52 6.12 7.42 -14.03
CA ILE A 52 5.51 7.94 -15.26
C ILE A 52 4.47 8.98 -14.83
N VAL A 53 4.73 10.25 -15.14
CA VAL A 53 3.77 11.32 -14.84
C VAL A 53 2.74 11.38 -15.97
N PRO A 54 1.45 11.17 -15.68
CA PRO A 54 0.40 11.24 -16.70
C PRO A 54 0.14 12.70 -17.10
N GLN A 55 -0.31 12.89 -18.33
CA GLN A 55 -0.79 14.20 -18.77
C GLN A 55 -2.10 14.61 -18.08
N GLN A 56 -2.91 13.63 -17.70
CA GLN A 56 -4.22 13.85 -17.05
C GLN A 56 -4.56 12.71 -16.10
N THR A 57 -5.10 13.04 -14.92
CA THR A 57 -5.62 12.07 -13.95
C THR A 57 -7.11 11.81 -14.23
N ASN A 58 -7.48 10.53 -14.34
CA ASN A 58 -8.88 10.10 -14.40
C ASN A 58 -9.44 10.04 -12.97
N LYS A 59 -10.34 10.97 -12.66
CA LYS A 59 -10.90 11.18 -11.30
C LYS A 59 -11.72 10.00 -10.78
N ASN A 60 -12.25 9.16 -11.67
CA ASN A 60 -13.10 8.03 -11.30
C ASN A 60 -12.34 6.70 -11.35
N LYS A 61 -11.09 6.69 -11.80
CA LYS A 61 -10.27 5.48 -11.91
C LYS A 61 -9.59 5.17 -10.58
N ILE A 62 -9.79 3.95 -10.10
CA ILE A 62 -9.16 3.42 -8.88
C ILE A 62 -8.41 2.13 -9.23
N VAL A 63 -7.14 2.06 -8.87
CA VAL A 63 -6.37 0.83 -8.95
C VAL A 63 -6.58 0.03 -7.67
N VAL A 64 -6.75 -1.29 -7.81
CA VAL A 64 -6.91 -2.20 -6.67
C VAL A 64 -5.81 -3.27 -6.75
N TYR A 65 -5.07 -3.45 -5.65
CA TYR A 65 -4.02 -4.45 -5.52
C TYR A 65 -4.03 -5.06 -4.11
N LEU A 66 -4.83 -6.11 -3.96
CA LEU A 66 -5.03 -6.85 -2.72
C LEU A 66 -4.75 -8.35 -2.95
N PRO A 67 -3.50 -8.73 -3.30
CA PRO A 67 -3.16 -10.09 -3.71
C PRO A 67 -3.30 -11.14 -2.58
N PHE A 68 -3.35 -10.72 -1.33
CA PHE A 68 -3.49 -11.61 -0.17
C PHE A 68 -4.95 -11.78 0.28
N GLU A 69 -5.90 -11.17 -0.44
CA GLU A 69 -7.32 -11.24 -0.13
C GLU A 69 -8.07 -12.16 -1.10
N ASP A 70 -9.18 -12.71 -0.63
CA ASP A 70 -10.12 -13.46 -1.50
C ASP A 70 -10.71 -12.52 -2.55
N GLN A 71 -10.45 -12.82 -3.83
CA GLN A 71 -10.83 -11.94 -4.94
C GLN A 71 -12.35 -11.86 -5.14
N HIS A 72 -13.12 -12.88 -4.76
CA HIS A 72 -14.58 -12.79 -4.77
C HIS A 72 -15.09 -11.76 -3.74
N ARG A 73 -14.47 -11.72 -2.57
CA ARG A 73 -14.79 -10.72 -1.53
C ARG A 73 -14.36 -9.32 -1.96
N VAL A 74 -13.19 -9.19 -2.61
CA VAL A 74 -12.74 -7.90 -3.17
C VAL A 74 -13.76 -7.39 -4.19
N ILE A 75 -14.20 -8.21 -5.13
CA ILE A 75 -15.20 -7.84 -6.14
C ILE A 75 -16.53 -7.45 -5.47
N ALA A 76 -17.00 -8.22 -4.49
CA ALA A 76 -18.23 -7.92 -3.76
C ALA A 76 -18.16 -6.59 -3.00
N PHE A 77 -17.01 -6.27 -2.41
CA PHE A 77 -16.75 -4.99 -1.75
C PHE A 77 -16.80 -3.81 -2.71
N LEU A 78 -16.27 -3.96 -3.93
CA LEU A 78 -16.23 -2.89 -4.95
C LEU A 78 -17.57 -2.69 -5.66
N ALA A 79 -18.40 -3.73 -5.74
CA ALA A 79 -19.62 -3.76 -6.55
C ALA A 79 -20.63 -2.62 -6.29
N PRO A 80 -20.81 -2.10 -5.05
CA PRO A 80 -21.73 -0.99 -4.79
C PRO A 80 -21.26 0.36 -5.37
N PHE A 81 -19.97 0.57 -5.62
CA PHE A 81 -19.39 1.86 -5.95
C PHE A 81 -19.38 2.13 -7.47
N LYS A 82 -20.54 2.20 -8.08
CA LYS A 82 -20.74 2.27 -9.54
C LYS A 82 -20.25 3.57 -10.20
N ASP A 83 -19.95 4.60 -9.42
CA ASP A 83 -19.42 5.87 -9.92
C ASP A 83 -17.91 5.82 -10.21
N PHE A 84 -17.25 4.70 -9.85
CA PHE A 84 -15.83 4.48 -10.04
C PHE A 84 -15.56 3.32 -10.99
N GLU A 85 -14.43 3.41 -11.70
CA GLU A 85 -13.88 2.34 -12.52
C GLU A 85 -12.73 1.68 -11.77
N PHE A 86 -12.89 0.43 -11.37
CA PHE A 86 -11.88 -0.31 -10.61
C PHE A 86 -11.03 -1.19 -11.52
N PHE A 87 -9.73 -1.04 -11.41
CA PHE A 87 -8.72 -1.84 -12.11
C PHE A 87 -8.06 -2.77 -11.12
N ASN A 88 -8.65 -3.96 -10.94
CA ASN A 88 -8.25 -4.93 -9.94
C ASN A 88 -7.17 -5.88 -10.48
N TYR A 89 -5.95 -5.76 -9.98
CA TYR A 89 -4.82 -6.61 -10.30
C TYR A 89 -4.65 -7.71 -9.26
N ALA A 90 -4.63 -8.97 -9.71
CA ALA A 90 -4.48 -10.13 -8.84
C ALA A 90 -3.64 -11.22 -9.50
N PRO A 91 -2.94 -12.08 -8.69
CA PRO A 91 -2.23 -13.25 -9.20
C PRO A 91 -3.17 -14.23 -9.90
N GLU A 92 -4.37 -14.40 -9.36
CA GLU A 92 -5.46 -15.19 -9.96
C GLU A 92 -6.59 -14.24 -10.36
N VAL A 93 -6.93 -14.26 -11.65
CA VAL A 93 -7.98 -13.39 -12.19
C VAL A 93 -9.33 -14.05 -12.00
N VAL A 94 -10.14 -13.50 -11.10
CA VAL A 94 -11.54 -13.87 -10.94
C VAL A 94 -12.39 -12.94 -11.81
N PRO A 95 -13.17 -13.46 -12.78
CA PRO A 95 -14.02 -12.63 -13.61
C PRO A 95 -15.10 -11.91 -12.80
N SER A 96 -15.33 -10.64 -13.12
CA SER A 96 -16.43 -9.86 -12.56
C SER A 96 -17.59 -9.74 -13.54
N THR A 97 -18.81 -9.82 -13.03
CA THR A 97 -20.05 -9.51 -13.80
C THR A 97 -20.40 -8.02 -13.75
N HIS A 98 -19.69 -7.23 -12.93
CA HIS A 98 -19.90 -5.80 -12.79
C HIS A 98 -19.09 -5.05 -13.85
N PRO A 99 -19.71 -4.24 -14.74
CA PRO A 99 -19.02 -3.63 -15.88
C PRO A 99 -17.94 -2.61 -15.48
N HIS A 100 -18.04 -2.03 -14.28
CA HIS A 100 -17.09 -1.05 -13.74
C HIS A 100 -15.91 -1.67 -12.96
N ILE A 101 -15.81 -3.03 -12.92
CA ILE A 101 -14.72 -3.75 -12.26
C ILE A 101 -13.93 -4.56 -13.29
N HIS A 102 -12.76 -4.07 -13.63
CA HIS A 102 -11.86 -4.65 -14.61
C HIS A 102 -10.82 -5.53 -13.92
N CYS A 103 -11.05 -6.84 -13.90
CA CYS A 103 -10.10 -7.79 -13.30
C CYS A 103 -8.96 -8.07 -14.28
N LYS A 104 -7.73 -7.85 -13.84
CA LYS A 104 -6.51 -7.91 -14.65
C LYS A 104 -5.47 -8.86 -14.06
N PRO A 105 -4.73 -9.59 -14.91
CA PRO A 105 -3.56 -10.32 -14.45
C PRO A 105 -2.43 -9.37 -14.03
N LEU A 106 -1.48 -9.88 -13.25
CA LEU A 106 -0.30 -9.12 -12.88
C LEU A 106 0.50 -8.73 -14.13
N SER A 107 0.77 -7.45 -14.26
CA SER A 107 1.56 -6.88 -15.35
C SER A 107 2.22 -5.60 -14.84
N LEU A 108 3.54 -5.58 -14.78
CA LEU A 108 4.27 -4.41 -14.31
C LEU A 108 3.94 -3.15 -15.13
N GLN A 109 4.04 -3.25 -16.46
CA GLN A 109 3.76 -2.12 -17.35
C GLN A 109 2.29 -1.69 -17.30
N GLY A 110 1.36 -2.67 -17.26
CA GLY A 110 -0.08 -2.38 -17.14
C GLY A 110 -0.41 -1.70 -15.84
N PHE A 111 0.15 -2.20 -14.74
CA PHE A 111 -0.05 -1.64 -13.40
C PHE A 111 0.50 -0.22 -13.28
N GLN A 112 1.76 0.01 -13.69
CA GLN A 112 2.38 1.33 -13.65
C GLN A 112 1.60 2.37 -14.48
N ARG A 113 1.14 1.99 -15.67
CA ARG A 113 0.29 2.86 -16.50
C ARG A 113 -1.01 3.21 -15.79
N ASP A 114 -1.72 2.19 -15.25
CA ASP A 114 -3.00 2.41 -14.57
C ASP A 114 -2.83 3.16 -13.25
N LEU A 115 -1.73 2.95 -12.52
CA LEU A 115 -1.39 3.70 -11.32
C LEU A 115 -1.06 5.16 -11.66
N SER A 116 -0.38 5.42 -12.77
CA SER A 116 0.02 6.77 -13.15
C SER A 116 -1.17 7.71 -13.34
N ASP A 117 -2.24 7.26 -14.00
CA ASP A 117 -3.40 8.08 -14.34
C ASP A 117 -4.63 7.91 -13.41
N CYS A 118 -4.58 7.04 -12.40
CA CYS A 118 -5.69 6.85 -11.46
C CYS A 118 -5.84 8.02 -10.46
N ALA A 119 -7.01 8.14 -9.84
CA ALA A 119 -7.25 9.07 -8.75
C ALA A 119 -6.79 8.52 -7.39
N GLY A 120 -6.78 7.21 -7.22
CA GLY A 120 -6.41 6.56 -5.98
C GLY A 120 -6.15 5.08 -6.13
N ILE A 121 -5.66 4.50 -5.04
CA ILE A 121 -5.35 3.08 -4.95
C ILE A 121 -5.93 2.47 -3.68
N ILE A 122 -6.41 1.22 -3.80
CA ILE A 122 -6.75 0.34 -2.69
C ILE A 122 -5.74 -0.80 -2.69
N CYS A 123 -4.93 -0.91 -1.65
CA CYS A 123 -3.86 -1.92 -1.62
C CYS A 123 -3.57 -2.45 -0.21
N ASN A 124 -2.74 -3.50 -0.15
CA ASN A 124 -2.13 -3.84 1.12
C ASN A 124 -1.11 -2.76 1.51
N ALA A 125 -0.79 -2.68 2.81
CA ALA A 125 0.05 -1.61 3.36
C ALA A 125 1.56 -1.87 3.17
N GLY A 126 1.97 -2.27 1.96
CA GLY A 126 3.37 -2.38 1.58
C GLY A 126 4.02 -1.01 1.45
N PHE A 127 5.29 -0.88 1.87
CA PHE A 127 5.99 0.39 1.90
C PHE A 127 6.26 0.97 0.50
N GLU A 128 6.70 0.14 -0.44
CA GLU A 128 7.09 0.57 -1.79
C GLU A 128 5.90 1.15 -2.57
N LEU A 129 4.83 0.37 -2.71
CA LEU A 129 3.65 0.80 -3.47
C LEU A 129 2.98 2.04 -2.86
N ALA A 130 2.94 2.14 -1.53
CA ALA A 130 2.46 3.33 -0.86
C ALA A 130 3.35 4.55 -1.16
N SER A 131 4.68 4.38 -1.18
CA SER A 131 5.63 5.44 -1.50
C SER A 131 5.48 5.95 -2.93
N GLU A 132 5.36 5.05 -3.91
CA GLU A 132 5.10 5.39 -5.32
C GLU A 132 3.77 6.14 -5.46
N SER A 133 2.73 5.66 -4.78
CA SER A 133 1.40 6.27 -4.81
C SER A 133 1.41 7.69 -4.22
N LEU A 134 2.13 7.91 -3.12
CA LEU A 134 2.31 9.23 -2.52
C LEU A 134 3.05 10.18 -3.46
N GLN A 135 4.12 9.70 -4.11
CA GLN A 135 4.89 10.50 -5.08
C GLN A 135 4.03 10.94 -6.26
N LEU A 136 3.09 10.09 -6.69
CA LEU A 136 2.13 10.40 -7.75
C LEU A 136 0.92 11.21 -7.27
N GLY A 137 0.86 11.59 -5.99
CA GLY A 137 -0.26 12.34 -5.40
C GLY A 137 -1.58 11.58 -5.35
N LYS A 138 -1.53 10.23 -5.27
CA LYS A 138 -2.73 9.40 -5.27
C LYS A 138 -3.38 9.34 -3.89
N LYS A 139 -4.71 9.23 -3.84
CA LYS A 139 -5.44 8.89 -2.62
C LYS A 139 -5.18 7.43 -2.29
N ILE A 140 -4.92 7.13 -1.01
CA ILE A 140 -4.51 5.79 -0.58
C ILE A 140 -5.48 5.25 0.47
N LEU A 141 -6.07 4.09 0.17
CA LEU A 141 -6.80 3.26 1.13
C LEU A 141 -6.03 1.95 1.30
N VAL A 142 -5.57 1.67 2.51
CA VAL A 142 -4.81 0.45 2.78
C VAL A 142 -5.56 -0.53 3.64
N LYS A 143 -5.41 -1.82 3.32
CA LYS A 143 -5.82 -2.95 4.14
C LYS A 143 -4.58 -3.76 4.50
N PRO A 144 -4.01 -3.60 5.72
CA PRO A 144 -2.83 -4.36 6.11
C PRO A 144 -3.14 -5.86 6.14
N VAL A 145 -2.17 -6.67 5.75
CA VAL A 145 -2.25 -8.13 5.88
C VAL A 145 -2.29 -8.50 7.36
N HIS A 146 -3.21 -9.41 7.72
CA HIS A 146 -3.39 -9.84 9.08
C HIS A 146 -2.09 -10.43 9.66
N ALA A 147 -1.75 -10.05 10.89
CA ALA A 147 -0.56 -10.48 11.62
C ALA A 147 0.80 -10.09 10.97
N GLN A 148 0.83 -9.21 9.98
CA GLN A 148 2.05 -8.60 9.48
C GLN A 148 2.31 -7.27 10.18
N MET A 149 3.17 -7.28 11.21
CA MET A 149 3.49 -6.11 12.04
C MET A 149 3.98 -4.91 11.20
N GLU A 150 4.77 -5.14 10.17
CA GLU A 150 5.24 -4.11 9.25
C GLU A 150 4.09 -3.40 8.55
N GLN A 151 3.19 -4.17 7.93
CA GLN A 151 2.06 -3.58 7.20
C GLN A 151 1.09 -2.84 8.12
N VAL A 152 0.84 -3.38 9.32
CA VAL A 152 -0.01 -2.69 10.30
C VAL A 152 0.66 -1.38 10.74
N SER A 153 1.98 -1.38 10.94
CA SER A 153 2.74 -0.16 11.29
C SER A 153 2.72 0.87 10.15
N ASN A 154 2.88 0.44 8.91
CA ASN A 154 2.78 1.30 7.73
C ASN A 154 1.39 1.93 7.61
N ALA A 155 0.32 1.13 7.82
CA ALA A 155 -1.05 1.63 7.77
C ALA A 155 -1.32 2.68 8.85
N VAL A 156 -0.86 2.44 10.09
CA VAL A 156 -0.93 3.40 11.21
C VAL A 156 -0.17 4.69 10.86
N ALA A 157 1.02 4.58 10.29
CA ALA A 157 1.83 5.73 9.91
C ALA A 157 1.15 6.56 8.80
N LEU A 158 0.62 5.92 7.75
CA LEU A 158 -0.14 6.59 6.68
C LEU A 158 -1.34 7.38 7.25
N GLN A 159 -2.09 6.77 8.16
CA GLN A 159 -3.25 7.40 8.77
C GLN A 159 -2.85 8.54 9.71
N THR A 160 -1.83 8.35 10.54
CA THR A 160 -1.33 9.37 11.48
C THR A 160 -0.78 10.60 10.76
N LEU A 161 -0.10 10.40 9.62
CA LEU A 161 0.43 11.47 8.79
C LEU A 161 -0.62 12.14 7.90
N GLY A 162 -1.85 11.60 7.84
CA GLY A 162 -2.89 12.10 6.95
C GLY A 162 -2.64 11.79 5.47
N TYR A 163 -1.78 10.82 5.17
CA TYR A 163 -1.39 10.44 3.82
C TYR A 163 -2.29 9.36 3.20
N GLY A 164 -3.07 8.67 4.02
CA GLY A 164 -3.99 7.64 3.59
C GLY A 164 -5.00 7.26 4.69
N GLN A 165 -5.89 6.36 4.33
CA GLN A 165 -6.86 5.77 5.27
C GLN A 165 -6.60 4.27 5.39
N MET A 166 -6.95 3.71 6.55
CA MET A 166 -6.81 2.28 6.82
C MET A 166 -8.19 1.66 6.98
N MET A 167 -8.42 0.53 6.33
CA MET A 167 -9.54 -0.38 6.60
C MET A 167 -9.03 -1.68 7.23
N HIS A 168 -9.81 -2.23 8.15
CA HIS A 168 -9.44 -3.46 8.86
C HIS A 168 -9.97 -4.72 8.18
N LYS A 169 -11.07 -4.61 7.46
CA LYS A 169 -11.76 -5.70 6.78
C LYS A 169 -12.24 -5.26 5.40
N ILE A 170 -12.50 -6.25 4.55
CA ILE A 170 -13.20 -6.08 3.28
C ILE A 170 -14.63 -6.55 3.54
N ASP A 171 -15.54 -5.63 3.80
CA ASP A 171 -16.97 -5.84 4.07
C ASP A 171 -17.79 -4.59 3.76
#